data_ed8afe24f14e16ea0fb6ba9225f51c68
#
_entry.id   ed8afe24f14e16ea0fb6ba9225f51c68
#
_cell.length_a   1.000
_cell.length_b   1.000
_cell.length_c   1.000
_cell.angle_alpha   90.00
_cell.angle_beta   90.00
_cell.angle_gamma   90.00
#
_symmetry.space_group_name_H-M   'P 1'
#
loop_
_entity.id
_entity.type
_entity.pdbx_description
1 polymer ?
#
loop_
_entity_poly.entity_id
_entity_poly.type
_entity_poly.pdbx_seq_one_letter_code
_entity_poly.pdbx_strand_id
1 'polypeptide(L)'
;MVNQKIPSISIDDMLNSVDNKVDHFLDGKEMSSGIELIHSPNIIEWVVGSKFLNQPQLFNYTRQYQVMRDFFQLRCPLCNSNKKEDIDAWDKSQEYLESENLLVWNEKYLDDVCPKCAWTRRELEEEGLLKRYNTMVGCAGMRSGKSMTAGFIATWIEHNCLLVDNLQTYFDVIPKQRLENAFLATTGTQAKDTIYDVYTVLRDSSPWIQHYKQNLERIQTRDEFYKEYERGSIEYREKRLFMMSLNSNSSGLAGRTRVGGFIDELSRFDLSESKRSADEVFTVIDHSLLTVRAAARRKYLPNWVGLMICVSSPISENDKTMQLLKSSKKSKTIYTFHYGTLDFNPKITEEDLKDAYDTDELKAERDFGANPPGGENPLIMRWDDWFEKSCDRCLRPKGVFSPYTPVDSFGKEYFGMVLDAFTGDTHQKYYLSLDAGKNGDAFAMAMAHGEDIEDSLGIKRFFTVMDFIIHIKPAKEKSVYFKSMIDIFKKLKKKITIEKVQYDHWQSESQIQDLRDIGIWAEGYN
;
A
#
# COMPACT_ATOMS: atom_id res chain seq x y z
N MET A 1 -5.29 -32.26 -40.13
CA MET A 1 -5.39 -31.39 -38.95
C MET A 1 -6.65 -30.57 -39.11
N VAL A 2 -7.69 -30.92 -38.38
CA VAL A 2 -9.01 -30.30 -38.50
C VAL A 2 -8.99 -29.08 -37.57
N ASN A 3 -9.02 -27.88 -38.16
CA ASN A 3 -9.27 -26.64 -37.43
C ASN A 3 -10.74 -26.65 -36.96
N GLN A 4 -10.98 -27.15 -35.75
CA GLN A 4 -12.25 -26.85 -35.09
C GLN A 4 -12.17 -25.38 -34.58
N LYS A 5 -12.96 -24.52 -35.24
CA LYS A 5 -13.28 -23.19 -34.68
C LYS A 5 -13.96 -23.41 -33.35
N ILE A 6 -13.31 -22.95 -32.29
CA ILE A 6 -13.93 -22.84 -30.95
C ILE A 6 -15.05 -21.80 -31.08
N PRO A 7 -16.30 -22.12 -30.71
CA PRO A 7 -17.39 -21.15 -30.81
C PRO A 7 -17.10 -19.99 -29.84
N SER A 8 -17.16 -18.76 -30.32
CA SER A 8 -17.15 -17.56 -29.49
C SER A 8 -18.44 -17.56 -28.67
N ILE A 9 -18.31 -17.65 -27.36
CA ILE A 9 -19.43 -17.46 -26.42
C ILE A 9 -19.55 -15.97 -26.21
N SER A 10 -20.71 -15.38 -26.49
CA SER A 10 -20.95 -13.96 -26.26
C SER A 10 -21.05 -13.64 -24.74
N ILE A 11 -20.80 -12.40 -24.36
CA ILE A 11 -21.03 -11.92 -22.98
C ILE A 11 -22.48 -12.22 -22.57
N ASP A 12 -23.44 -12.07 -23.48
CA ASP A 12 -24.85 -12.37 -23.24
C ASP A 12 -25.08 -13.86 -22.99
N ASP A 13 -24.39 -14.77 -23.68
CA ASP A 13 -24.46 -16.21 -23.44
C ASP A 13 -23.85 -16.59 -22.07
N MET A 14 -22.79 -15.89 -21.64
CA MET A 14 -22.23 -16.06 -20.31
C MET A 14 -23.17 -15.55 -19.23
N LEU A 15 -23.70 -14.35 -19.38
CA LEU A 15 -24.68 -13.77 -18.46
C LEU A 15 -25.93 -14.66 -18.38
N ASN A 16 -26.44 -15.15 -19.51
CA ASN A 16 -27.54 -16.10 -19.56
C ASN A 16 -27.20 -17.45 -18.92
N SER A 17 -25.95 -17.92 -19.02
CA SER A 17 -25.52 -19.16 -18.35
C SER A 17 -25.43 -19.00 -16.83
N VAL A 18 -25.01 -17.83 -16.38
CA VAL A 18 -25.02 -17.45 -14.95
C VAL A 18 -26.46 -17.28 -14.48
N ASP A 19 -27.28 -16.60 -15.26
CA ASP A 19 -28.71 -16.38 -14.98
C ASP A 19 -29.48 -17.70 -14.83
N ASN A 20 -29.29 -18.65 -15.73
CA ASN A 20 -29.92 -19.97 -15.65
C ASN A 20 -29.47 -20.78 -14.42
N LYS A 21 -28.22 -20.63 -13.96
CA LYS A 21 -27.73 -21.30 -12.76
C LYS A 21 -28.27 -20.65 -11.47
N VAL A 22 -28.47 -19.33 -11.48
CA VAL A 22 -29.02 -18.60 -10.34
C VAL A 22 -30.53 -18.78 -10.23
N ASP A 23 -31.28 -18.89 -11.35
CA ASP A 23 -32.72 -19.20 -11.32
C ASP A 23 -32.99 -20.56 -10.67
N HIS A 24 -32.15 -21.54 -10.91
CA HIS A 24 -32.25 -22.85 -10.26
C HIS A 24 -32.00 -22.77 -8.73
N PHE A 25 -31.23 -21.77 -8.30
CA PHE A 25 -30.93 -21.51 -6.89
C PHE A 25 -32.04 -20.72 -6.19
N LEU A 26 -32.64 -19.74 -6.89
CA LEU A 26 -33.69 -18.87 -6.35
C LEU A 26 -35.07 -19.54 -6.32
N ASP A 27 -35.27 -20.62 -7.09
CA ASP A 27 -36.54 -21.38 -7.16
C ASP A 27 -36.83 -22.26 -5.93
N GLY A 28 -36.11 -22.11 -4.82
CA GLY A 28 -36.49 -22.60 -3.51
C GLY A 28 -36.65 -24.13 -3.37
N LYS A 29 -35.96 -24.94 -4.18
CA LYS A 29 -35.95 -26.39 -4.01
C LYS A 29 -34.95 -26.82 -2.93
N GLU A 30 -35.52 -27.20 -1.80
CA GLU A 30 -35.04 -28.02 -0.69
C GLU A 30 -33.50 -28.04 -0.49
N MET A 31 -33.09 -27.33 0.55
CA MET A 31 -31.78 -27.52 1.17
C MET A 31 -31.75 -28.90 1.84
N SER A 32 -31.24 -29.88 1.13
CA SER A 32 -30.93 -31.17 1.73
C SER A 32 -29.78 -31.03 2.71
N SER A 33 -29.84 -31.74 3.81
CA SER A 33 -28.95 -31.74 4.97
C SER A 33 -27.58 -32.38 4.69
N GLY A 34 -26.89 -31.92 3.68
CA GLY A 34 -25.50 -32.21 3.39
C GLY A 34 -24.81 -30.87 3.08
N ILE A 35 -23.57 -30.72 3.42
CA ILE A 35 -22.78 -29.56 3.06
C ILE A 35 -22.62 -29.54 1.52
N GLU A 36 -23.69 -29.34 0.80
CA GLU A 36 -23.62 -28.95 -0.62
C GLU A 36 -23.14 -27.52 -0.65
N LEU A 37 -21.87 -27.38 -1.03
CA LEU A 37 -21.26 -26.09 -1.37
C LEU A 37 -22.07 -25.50 -2.53
N ILE A 38 -22.99 -24.61 -2.21
CA ILE A 38 -23.79 -23.89 -3.18
C ILE A 38 -22.83 -23.13 -4.08
N HIS A 39 -23.06 -23.21 -5.40
CA HIS A 39 -22.21 -22.55 -6.39
C HIS A 39 -22.13 -21.06 -6.10
N SER A 40 -20.94 -20.60 -5.71
CA SER A 40 -20.63 -19.19 -5.58
C SER A 40 -20.02 -18.68 -6.89
N PRO A 41 -20.46 -17.52 -7.42
CA PRO A 41 -19.79 -16.90 -8.56
C PRO A 41 -18.35 -16.53 -8.17
N ASN A 42 -17.44 -16.53 -9.12
CA ASN A 42 -16.14 -15.91 -8.91
C ASN A 42 -16.31 -14.38 -8.76
N ILE A 43 -15.25 -13.68 -8.33
CA ILE A 43 -15.34 -12.23 -8.07
C ILE A 43 -15.77 -11.41 -9.30
N ILE A 44 -15.34 -11.79 -10.49
CA ILE A 44 -15.70 -11.06 -11.71
C ILE A 44 -17.17 -11.29 -12.05
N GLU A 45 -17.64 -12.54 -12.04
CA GLU A 45 -19.07 -12.88 -12.20
C GLU A 45 -19.93 -12.18 -11.15
N TRP A 46 -19.46 -12.12 -9.89
CA TRP A 46 -20.14 -11.38 -8.82
C TRP A 46 -20.32 -9.90 -9.15
N VAL A 47 -19.26 -9.25 -9.65
CA VAL A 47 -19.30 -7.80 -9.93
C VAL A 47 -20.17 -7.49 -11.15
N VAL A 48 -20.01 -8.24 -12.24
CA VAL A 48 -20.65 -7.87 -13.52
C VAL A 48 -22.04 -8.49 -13.71
N GLY A 49 -22.33 -9.60 -13.06
CA GLY A 49 -23.58 -10.35 -13.23
C GLY A 49 -24.81 -9.54 -12.85
N SER A 50 -25.83 -9.56 -13.73
CA SER A 50 -27.06 -8.75 -13.58
C SER A 50 -27.87 -9.10 -12.34
N LYS A 51 -27.79 -10.33 -11.85
CA LYS A 51 -28.43 -10.81 -10.63
C LYS A 51 -27.59 -10.57 -9.36
N PHE A 52 -26.31 -10.22 -9.50
CA PHE A 52 -25.36 -10.00 -8.42
C PHE A 52 -25.18 -8.51 -8.12
N LEU A 53 -24.00 -7.92 -8.37
CA LEU A 53 -23.79 -6.48 -8.19
C LEU A 53 -24.23 -5.65 -9.40
N ASN A 54 -24.39 -6.26 -10.55
CA ASN A 54 -24.80 -5.60 -11.78
C ASN A 54 -23.93 -4.37 -12.13
N GLN A 55 -22.62 -4.55 -12.13
CA GLN A 55 -21.63 -3.50 -12.46
C GLN A 55 -20.83 -3.86 -13.72
N PRO A 56 -21.48 -4.02 -14.90
CA PRO A 56 -20.82 -4.45 -16.13
C PRO A 56 -19.74 -3.46 -16.62
N GLN A 57 -19.83 -2.19 -16.18
CA GLN A 57 -18.81 -1.18 -16.48
C GLN A 57 -17.41 -1.52 -15.95
N LEU A 58 -17.25 -2.54 -15.07
CA LEU A 58 -15.95 -3.00 -14.62
C LEU A 58 -15.01 -3.30 -15.78
N PHE A 59 -15.52 -3.83 -16.89
CA PHE A 59 -14.72 -4.13 -18.07
C PHE A 59 -14.08 -2.89 -18.70
N ASN A 60 -14.66 -1.71 -18.49
CA ASN A 60 -14.07 -0.43 -18.91
C ASN A 60 -12.93 0.03 -17.99
N TYR A 61 -12.79 -0.59 -16.81
CA TYR A 61 -11.75 -0.28 -15.82
C TYR A 61 -10.70 -1.39 -15.84
N THR A 62 -9.98 -1.49 -16.94
CA THR A 62 -9.08 -2.60 -17.27
C THR A 62 -8.11 -2.95 -16.12
N ARG A 63 -7.51 -1.95 -15.49
CA ARG A 63 -6.56 -2.21 -14.38
C ARG A 63 -7.24 -2.73 -13.12
N GLN A 64 -8.43 -2.25 -12.79
CA GLN A 64 -9.20 -2.78 -11.64
C GLN A 64 -9.61 -4.24 -11.89
N TYR A 65 -10.07 -4.53 -13.11
CA TYR A 65 -10.36 -5.89 -13.55
C TYR A 65 -9.12 -6.80 -13.44
N GLN A 66 -7.97 -6.37 -13.97
CA GLN A 66 -6.70 -7.11 -13.90
C GLN A 66 -6.26 -7.38 -12.47
N VAL A 67 -6.34 -6.39 -11.58
CA VAL A 67 -6.00 -6.52 -10.15
C VAL A 67 -6.82 -7.62 -9.49
N MET A 68 -8.14 -7.61 -9.69
CA MET A 68 -9.00 -8.65 -9.10
C MET A 68 -8.71 -10.03 -9.69
N ARG A 69 -8.59 -10.14 -11.02
CA ARG A 69 -8.27 -11.38 -11.71
C ARG A 69 -6.95 -11.98 -11.21
N ASP A 70 -5.90 -11.17 -11.09
CA ASP A 70 -4.57 -11.63 -10.73
C ASP A 70 -4.46 -11.92 -9.22
N PHE A 71 -5.15 -11.15 -8.38
CA PHE A 71 -5.22 -11.42 -6.94
C PHE A 71 -5.89 -12.76 -6.64
N PHE A 72 -7.00 -13.04 -7.27
CA PHE A 72 -7.74 -14.28 -7.11
C PHE A 72 -7.21 -15.42 -8.02
N GLN A 73 -6.17 -15.16 -8.80
CA GLN A 73 -5.56 -16.15 -9.71
C GLN A 73 -6.60 -16.83 -10.60
N LEU A 74 -7.45 -16.04 -11.25
CA LEU A 74 -8.52 -16.55 -12.11
C LEU A 74 -8.04 -17.09 -13.46
N ARG A 75 -6.74 -17.10 -13.71
CA ARG A 75 -6.08 -17.64 -14.91
C ARG A 75 -5.23 -18.83 -14.59
N CYS A 76 -5.18 -19.77 -15.53
CA CYS A 76 -4.21 -20.85 -15.46
C CYS A 76 -2.79 -20.31 -15.76
N PRO A 77 -1.83 -20.46 -14.84
CA PRO A 77 -0.48 -19.92 -15.00
C PRO A 77 0.32 -20.61 -16.12
N LEU A 78 -0.08 -21.82 -16.55
CA LEU A 78 0.60 -22.55 -17.60
C LEU A 78 0.11 -22.18 -19.01
N CYS A 79 -1.19 -21.89 -19.15
CA CYS A 79 -1.82 -21.68 -20.46
C CYS A 79 -1.89 -20.20 -20.85
N ASN A 80 -1.98 -19.34 -19.87
CA ASN A 80 -1.94 -17.89 -20.02
C ASN A 80 -0.58 -17.37 -19.54
N SER A 81 0.49 -17.83 -20.19
CA SER A 81 1.80 -17.26 -19.92
C SER A 81 1.74 -15.75 -20.19
N ASN A 82 1.95 -14.98 -19.14
CA ASN A 82 2.02 -13.54 -19.18
C ASN A 82 3.25 -13.09 -19.97
N LYS A 83 3.23 -13.19 -21.27
CA LYS A 83 4.16 -12.43 -22.09
C LYS A 83 3.73 -10.97 -21.97
N LYS A 84 4.64 -10.09 -21.61
CA LYS A 84 4.38 -8.65 -21.48
C LYS A 84 3.73 -8.07 -22.74
N GLU A 85 4.10 -8.62 -23.90
CA GLU A 85 3.55 -8.31 -25.23
C GLU A 85 2.06 -8.65 -25.37
N ASP A 86 1.62 -9.73 -24.73
CA ASP A 86 0.20 -10.14 -24.76
C ASP A 86 -0.66 -9.28 -23.84
N ILE A 87 -0.09 -8.77 -22.73
CA ILE A 87 -0.80 -7.89 -21.79
C ILE A 87 -1.02 -6.50 -22.40
N ASP A 88 -0.02 -5.96 -23.09
CA ASP A 88 -0.14 -4.64 -23.74
C ASP A 88 -1.08 -4.67 -24.97
N ALA A 89 -1.17 -5.80 -25.67
CA ALA A 89 -2.15 -6.02 -26.72
C ALA A 89 -3.58 -6.21 -26.16
N TRP A 90 -3.69 -6.70 -24.97
CA TRP A 90 -4.92 -6.99 -24.24
C TRP A 90 -5.69 -5.75 -23.83
N ASP A 91 -5.01 -4.72 -23.39
CA ASP A 91 -5.61 -3.46 -22.99
C ASP A 91 -6.40 -2.77 -24.13
N LYS A 92 -6.36 -3.34 -25.34
CA LYS A 92 -6.88 -2.70 -26.54
C LYS A 92 -8.04 -3.41 -27.25
N SER A 93 -8.46 -4.60 -26.85
CA SER A 93 -9.55 -5.28 -27.55
C SER A 93 -10.54 -6.01 -26.66
N GLN A 94 -11.84 -5.74 -26.85
CA GLN A 94 -12.96 -6.45 -26.23
C GLN A 94 -12.94 -7.96 -26.54
N GLU A 95 -12.49 -8.31 -27.73
CA GLU A 95 -12.38 -9.69 -28.23
C GLU A 95 -11.46 -10.56 -27.36
N TYR A 96 -10.47 -9.93 -26.72
CA TYR A 96 -9.54 -10.57 -25.82
C TYR A 96 -10.14 -10.76 -24.40
N LEU A 97 -10.99 -9.90 -23.94
CA LEU A 97 -11.74 -10.07 -22.68
C LEU A 97 -12.69 -11.27 -22.78
N GLU A 98 -13.32 -11.47 -23.94
CA GLU A 98 -14.17 -12.63 -24.21
C GLU A 98 -13.37 -13.95 -24.23
N SER A 99 -12.16 -13.97 -24.80
CA SER A 99 -11.30 -15.15 -24.81
C SER A 99 -10.76 -15.53 -23.41
N GLU A 100 -10.63 -14.56 -22.51
CA GLU A 100 -10.23 -14.80 -21.12
C GLU A 100 -11.31 -15.44 -20.28
N ASN A 101 -12.54 -15.07 -20.51
CA ASN A 101 -13.66 -15.64 -19.78
C ASN A 101 -13.73 -17.17 -19.91
N LEU A 102 -13.20 -17.71 -21.02
CA LEU A 102 -13.06 -19.15 -21.23
C LEU A 102 -12.00 -19.81 -20.35
N LEU A 103 -11.08 -19.03 -19.78
CA LEU A 103 -9.97 -19.52 -18.96
C LEU A 103 -10.10 -19.13 -17.48
N VAL A 104 -11.18 -18.45 -17.11
CA VAL A 104 -11.49 -18.12 -15.72
C VAL A 104 -11.88 -19.39 -14.98
N TRP A 105 -11.16 -19.67 -13.91
CA TRP A 105 -11.44 -20.82 -13.06
C TRP A 105 -12.61 -20.52 -12.13
N ASN A 106 -13.39 -21.54 -11.86
CA ASN A 106 -14.33 -21.46 -10.77
C ASN A 106 -13.55 -21.61 -9.45
N GLU A 107 -13.40 -20.52 -8.68
CA GLU A 107 -12.64 -20.51 -7.42
C GLU A 107 -13.21 -21.42 -6.34
N LYS A 108 -14.43 -21.87 -6.50
CA LYS A 108 -15.11 -22.71 -5.53
C LYS A 108 -14.38 -24.04 -5.27
N TYR A 109 -13.76 -24.61 -6.31
CA TYR A 109 -13.13 -25.91 -6.24
C TYR A 109 -11.64 -25.82 -6.58
N LEU A 110 -10.78 -26.22 -5.62
CA LEU A 110 -9.36 -26.43 -5.92
C LEU A 110 -9.10 -27.52 -6.96
N ASP A 111 -10.09 -28.38 -7.15
CA ASP A 111 -10.03 -29.49 -8.14
C ASP A 111 -10.55 -29.11 -9.52
N ASP A 112 -10.92 -27.84 -9.75
CA ASP A 112 -11.28 -27.37 -11.08
C ASP A 112 -10.13 -27.58 -12.05
N VAL A 113 -10.48 -28.09 -13.22
CA VAL A 113 -9.52 -28.47 -14.25
C VAL A 113 -9.42 -27.38 -15.31
N CYS A 114 -8.22 -26.98 -15.67
CA CYS A 114 -8.00 -26.05 -16.77
C CYS A 114 -8.46 -26.69 -18.09
N PRO A 115 -9.38 -26.07 -18.84
CA PRO A 115 -9.92 -26.64 -20.06
C PRO A 115 -8.87 -26.79 -21.16
N LYS A 116 -7.73 -26.12 -21.07
CA LYS A 116 -6.67 -26.10 -22.07
C LYS A 116 -5.54 -27.10 -21.79
N CYS A 117 -5.10 -27.23 -20.55
CA CYS A 117 -3.97 -28.09 -20.18
C CYS A 117 -4.32 -29.23 -19.22
N ALA A 118 -5.57 -29.33 -18.80
CA ALA A 118 -6.09 -30.37 -17.90
C ALA A 118 -5.46 -30.42 -16.49
N TRP A 119 -4.66 -29.40 -16.08
CA TRP A 119 -4.17 -29.29 -14.73
C TRP A 119 -5.26 -28.76 -13.79
N THR A 120 -5.33 -29.34 -12.60
CA THR A 120 -6.20 -28.85 -11.53
C THR A 120 -5.57 -27.68 -10.77
N ARG A 121 -6.37 -26.84 -10.12
CA ARG A 121 -5.86 -25.76 -9.24
C ARG A 121 -5.03 -26.35 -8.11
N ARG A 122 -5.45 -27.47 -7.52
CA ARG A 122 -4.72 -28.14 -6.45
C ARG A 122 -3.32 -28.57 -6.88
N GLU A 123 -3.20 -29.26 -8.00
CA GLU A 123 -1.91 -29.67 -8.55
C GLU A 123 -0.99 -28.45 -8.79
N LEU A 124 -1.55 -27.36 -9.32
CA LEU A 124 -0.78 -26.14 -9.55
C LEU A 124 -0.33 -25.44 -8.25
N GLU A 125 -1.14 -25.49 -7.18
CA GLU A 125 -0.75 -25.01 -5.84
C GLU A 125 0.35 -25.90 -5.24
N GLU A 126 0.22 -27.21 -5.30
CA GLU A 126 1.19 -28.18 -4.79
C GLU A 126 2.56 -28.06 -5.48
N GLU A 127 2.56 -27.85 -6.78
CA GLU A 127 3.78 -27.60 -7.58
C GLU A 127 4.32 -26.15 -7.40
N GLY A 128 3.63 -25.31 -6.62
CA GLY A 128 4.04 -23.92 -6.36
C GLY A 128 3.92 -23.00 -7.56
N LEU A 129 3.20 -23.40 -8.60
CA LEU A 129 2.92 -22.62 -9.82
C LEU A 129 1.78 -21.63 -9.61
N LEU A 130 0.81 -21.96 -8.76
CA LEU A 130 -0.28 -21.08 -8.36
C LEU A 130 0.00 -20.53 -6.97
N LYS A 131 -0.18 -19.22 -6.81
CA LYS A 131 -0.03 -18.54 -5.52
C LYS A 131 -1.38 -18.38 -4.85
N ARG A 132 -1.43 -18.55 -3.53
CA ARG A 132 -2.64 -18.24 -2.77
C ARG A 132 -2.44 -16.94 -2.00
N TYR A 133 -2.83 -15.85 -2.63
CA TYR A 133 -2.81 -14.54 -1.98
C TYR A 133 -3.94 -14.43 -0.94
N ASN A 134 -3.61 -13.93 0.23
CA ASN A 134 -4.57 -13.64 1.30
C ASN A 134 -4.53 -12.19 1.75
N THR A 135 -3.57 -11.41 1.23
CA THR A 135 -3.42 -10.00 1.51
C THR A 135 -3.17 -9.25 0.20
N MET A 136 -3.94 -8.21 -0.04
CA MET A 136 -3.75 -7.26 -1.13
C MET A 136 -3.26 -5.94 -0.56
N VAL A 137 -2.20 -5.39 -1.12
CA VAL A 137 -1.70 -4.05 -0.80
C VAL A 137 -1.68 -3.23 -2.08
N GLY A 138 -2.59 -2.29 -2.19
CA GLY A 138 -2.75 -1.42 -3.35
C GLY A 138 -2.35 0.01 -3.07
N CYS A 139 -1.41 0.52 -3.88
CA CYS A 139 -1.10 1.94 -3.96
C CYS A 139 -1.71 2.50 -5.23
N ALA A 140 -2.59 3.47 -5.12
CA ALA A 140 -3.15 4.12 -6.29
C ALA A 140 -3.46 5.59 -6.01
N GLY A 141 -3.43 6.41 -7.06
CA GLY A 141 -3.68 7.84 -6.97
C GLY A 141 -5.06 8.17 -6.39
N MET A 142 -5.25 9.40 -5.95
CA MET A 142 -6.56 9.90 -5.51
C MET A 142 -7.56 9.82 -6.66
N ARG A 143 -8.84 9.55 -6.33
CA ARG A 143 -9.92 9.41 -7.32
C ARG A 143 -9.73 8.27 -8.33
N SER A 144 -8.79 7.37 -8.11
CA SER A 144 -8.52 6.22 -8.98
C SER A 144 -9.60 5.12 -8.93
N GLY A 145 -10.45 5.08 -7.89
CA GLY A 145 -11.44 4.01 -7.70
C GLY A 145 -10.94 2.83 -6.85
N LYS A 146 -9.82 3.00 -6.13
CA LYS A 146 -9.27 1.97 -5.23
C LYS A 146 -10.28 1.46 -4.19
N SER A 147 -11.07 2.36 -3.60
CA SER A 147 -12.10 1.99 -2.60
C SER A 147 -13.25 1.22 -3.25
N MET A 148 -13.56 1.46 -4.54
CA MET A 148 -14.54 0.67 -5.30
C MET A 148 -14.09 -0.79 -5.44
N THR A 149 -12.83 -1.02 -5.82
CA THR A 149 -12.25 -2.37 -5.91
C THR A 149 -12.33 -3.10 -4.56
N ALA A 150 -12.01 -2.43 -3.47
CA ALA A 150 -12.16 -2.99 -2.13
C ALA A 150 -13.62 -3.27 -1.76
N GLY A 151 -14.55 -2.40 -2.14
CA GLY A 151 -15.99 -2.58 -1.97
C GLY A 151 -16.54 -3.79 -2.72
N PHE A 152 -16.11 -4.04 -3.94
CA PHE A 152 -16.46 -5.26 -4.69
C PHE A 152 -16.04 -6.53 -3.95
N ILE A 153 -14.82 -6.56 -3.44
CA ILE A 153 -14.32 -7.73 -2.68
C ILE A 153 -15.11 -7.88 -1.38
N ALA A 154 -15.44 -6.78 -0.70
CA ALA A 154 -16.18 -6.81 0.56
C ALA A 154 -17.59 -7.40 0.39
N THR A 155 -18.32 -6.96 -0.65
CA THR A 155 -19.65 -7.49 -0.96
C THR A 155 -19.61 -8.95 -1.41
N TRP A 156 -18.55 -9.38 -2.09
CA TRP A 156 -18.36 -10.77 -2.46
C TRP A 156 -18.07 -11.67 -1.25
N ILE A 157 -17.26 -11.21 -0.30
CA ILE A 157 -17.05 -11.94 0.97
C ILE A 157 -18.37 -12.05 1.75
N GLU A 158 -19.14 -10.98 1.83
CA GLU A 158 -20.46 -10.98 2.46
C GLU A 158 -21.37 -12.02 1.80
N HIS A 159 -21.52 -11.98 0.48
CA HIS A 159 -22.29 -12.94 -0.29
C HIS A 159 -21.91 -14.38 0.05
N ASN A 160 -20.63 -14.70 0.01
CA ASN A 160 -20.14 -16.05 0.31
C ASN A 160 -20.43 -16.47 1.76
N CYS A 161 -20.27 -15.55 2.71
CA CYS A 161 -20.64 -15.81 4.10
C CYS A 161 -22.14 -16.11 4.26
N LEU A 162 -22.98 -15.42 3.51
CA LEU A 162 -24.44 -15.61 3.55
C LEU A 162 -24.87 -16.95 2.95
N LEU A 163 -24.14 -17.49 1.97
CA LEU A 163 -24.37 -18.80 1.39
C LEU A 163 -24.02 -19.96 2.34
N VAL A 164 -23.12 -19.77 3.28
CA VAL A 164 -22.70 -20.80 4.24
C VAL A 164 -23.74 -20.92 5.36
N ASP A 165 -24.32 -22.11 5.56
CA ASP A 165 -25.35 -22.34 6.58
C ASP A 165 -24.84 -22.02 7.99
N ASN A 166 -23.67 -22.56 8.35
CA ASN A 166 -23.09 -22.39 9.68
C ASN A 166 -21.62 -21.96 9.56
N LEU A 167 -21.39 -20.66 9.67
CA LEU A 167 -20.06 -20.06 9.57
C LEU A 167 -19.11 -20.55 10.66
N GLN A 168 -19.61 -20.81 11.86
CA GLN A 168 -18.78 -21.25 12.98
C GLN A 168 -18.21 -22.65 12.72
N THR A 169 -19.04 -23.57 12.25
CA THR A 169 -18.58 -24.89 11.83
C THR A 169 -17.69 -24.83 10.59
N TYR A 170 -18.02 -23.95 9.66
CA TYR A 170 -17.23 -23.76 8.44
C TYR A 170 -15.79 -23.32 8.74
N PHE A 171 -15.60 -22.42 9.70
CA PHE A 171 -14.29 -21.89 10.10
C PHE A 171 -13.66 -22.57 11.33
N ASP A 172 -14.20 -23.67 11.81
CA ASP A 172 -13.71 -24.38 13.01
C ASP A 172 -13.61 -23.47 14.25
N VAL A 173 -14.56 -22.58 14.43
CA VAL A 173 -14.61 -21.71 15.62
C VAL A 173 -15.71 -22.16 16.59
N ILE A 174 -15.63 -21.65 17.82
CA ILE A 174 -16.59 -22.01 18.89
C ILE A 174 -18.03 -21.69 18.46
N PRO A 175 -18.99 -22.57 18.72
CA PRO A 175 -20.39 -22.32 18.40
C PRO A 175 -20.87 -20.97 18.93
N LYS A 176 -21.61 -20.23 18.10
CA LYS A 176 -22.10 -18.88 18.38
C LYS A 176 -21.01 -17.80 18.51
N GLN A 177 -19.74 -18.09 18.17
CA GLN A 177 -18.71 -17.06 18.10
C GLN A 177 -19.10 -15.99 17.09
N ARG A 178 -18.88 -14.73 17.47
CA ARG A 178 -19.05 -13.59 16.59
C ARG A 178 -17.93 -13.58 15.56
N LEU A 179 -18.29 -13.38 14.31
CA LEU A 179 -17.38 -13.21 13.17
C LEU A 179 -17.55 -11.83 12.58
N GLU A 180 -16.46 -11.21 12.15
CA GLU A 180 -16.48 -9.83 11.68
C GLU A 180 -15.79 -9.68 10.33
N ASN A 181 -16.35 -8.81 9.49
CA ASN A 181 -15.63 -8.09 8.43
C ASN A 181 -15.41 -6.66 8.93
N ALA A 182 -14.16 -6.25 9.03
CA ALA A 182 -13.78 -4.97 9.61
C ALA A 182 -13.32 -3.99 8.52
N PHE A 183 -13.89 -2.78 8.54
CA PHE A 183 -13.50 -1.65 7.68
C PHE A 183 -12.82 -0.61 8.55
N LEU A 184 -11.56 -0.29 8.26
CA LEU A 184 -10.74 0.60 9.06
C LEU A 184 -10.25 1.79 8.24
N ALA A 185 -10.24 2.96 8.89
CA ALA A 185 -9.54 4.14 8.44
C ALA A 185 -8.95 4.89 9.66
N THR A 186 -8.19 5.94 9.39
CA THR A 186 -7.47 6.70 10.44
C THR A 186 -8.39 7.33 11.47
N THR A 187 -9.58 7.80 11.06
CA THR A 187 -10.61 8.35 11.97
C THR A 187 -11.94 7.63 11.81
N GLY A 188 -12.77 7.65 12.85
CA GLY A 188 -14.09 6.99 12.82
C GLY A 188 -15.04 7.57 11.77
N THR A 189 -14.95 8.86 11.47
CA THR A 189 -15.73 9.50 10.40
C THR A 189 -15.22 9.02 9.04
N GLN A 190 -13.91 9.06 8.79
CA GLN A 190 -13.33 8.55 7.54
C GLN A 190 -13.60 7.06 7.33
N ALA A 191 -13.60 6.25 8.38
CA ALA A 191 -13.89 4.82 8.25
C ALA A 191 -15.30 4.56 7.69
N LYS A 192 -16.27 5.43 7.98
CA LYS A 192 -17.61 5.36 7.41
C LYS A 192 -17.67 5.89 5.98
N ASP A 193 -16.94 6.96 5.68
CA ASP A 193 -17.06 7.74 4.45
C ASP A 193 -16.16 7.20 3.31
N THR A 194 -15.52 6.06 3.48
CA THR A 194 -14.56 5.49 2.51
C THR A 194 -15.01 4.12 2.02
N ILE A 195 -14.26 3.05 2.28
CA ILE A 195 -14.60 1.69 1.80
C ILE A 195 -15.94 1.22 2.35
N TYR A 196 -16.28 1.55 3.62
CA TYR A 196 -17.54 1.13 4.21
C TYR A 196 -18.75 1.78 3.53
N ASP A 197 -18.67 3.07 3.17
CA ASP A 197 -19.72 3.74 2.39
C ASP A 197 -19.90 3.11 1.00
N VAL A 198 -18.80 2.96 0.27
CA VAL A 198 -18.80 2.28 -1.04
C VAL A 198 -19.39 0.87 -0.93
N TYR A 199 -18.97 0.11 0.08
CA TYR A 199 -19.51 -1.22 0.35
C TYR A 199 -21.03 -1.20 0.59
N THR A 200 -21.53 -0.26 1.43
CA THR A 200 -22.96 -0.18 1.73
C THR A 200 -23.80 0.19 0.52
N VAL A 201 -23.33 1.13 -0.31
CA VAL A 201 -23.99 1.51 -1.57
C VAL A 201 -24.04 0.32 -2.55
N LEU A 202 -22.93 -0.37 -2.74
CA LEU A 202 -22.88 -1.56 -3.61
C LEU A 202 -23.79 -2.67 -3.11
N ARG A 203 -23.72 -2.97 -1.81
CA ARG A 203 -24.57 -3.95 -1.14
C ARG A 203 -26.06 -3.68 -1.36
N ASP A 204 -26.46 -2.44 -1.17
CA ASP A 204 -27.88 -2.09 -1.28
C ASP A 204 -28.36 -1.98 -2.72
N SER A 205 -27.47 -1.78 -3.66
CA SER A 205 -27.78 -1.84 -5.10
C SER A 205 -27.79 -3.27 -5.65
N SER A 206 -27.29 -4.27 -4.91
CA SER A 206 -27.21 -5.67 -5.35
C SER A 206 -28.57 -6.34 -5.41
N PRO A 207 -29.07 -6.77 -6.57
CA PRO A 207 -30.30 -7.55 -6.68
C PRO A 207 -30.29 -8.81 -5.81
N TRP A 208 -29.16 -9.52 -5.77
CA TRP A 208 -29.04 -10.75 -4.97
C TRP A 208 -29.18 -10.48 -3.47
N ILE A 209 -28.47 -9.49 -2.94
CA ILE A 209 -28.53 -9.16 -1.50
C ILE A 209 -29.93 -8.64 -1.14
N GLN A 210 -30.56 -7.86 -2.01
CA GLN A 210 -31.94 -7.40 -1.78
C GLN A 210 -32.91 -8.58 -1.74
N HIS A 211 -32.78 -9.54 -2.65
CA HIS A 211 -33.58 -10.76 -2.65
C HIS A 211 -33.32 -11.63 -1.40
N TYR A 212 -32.07 -11.80 -0.99
CA TYR A 212 -31.70 -12.50 0.23
C TYR A 212 -32.35 -11.87 1.47
N LYS A 213 -32.35 -10.54 1.58
CA LYS A 213 -33.00 -9.81 2.68
C LYS A 213 -34.51 -10.03 2.71
N GLN A 214 -35.17 -10.04 1.57
CA GLN A 214 -36.61 -10.26 1.46
C GLN A 214 -37.01 -11.66 1.94
N ASN A 215 -36.23 -12.67 1.61
CA ASN A 215 -36.52 -14.07 1.97
C ASN A 215 -36.23 -14.42 3.45
N LEU A 216 -35.50 -13.57 4.17
CA LEU A 216 -35.28 -13.76 5.62
C LEU A 216 -36.44 -13.27 6.51
N GLU A 217 -37.64 -13.02 5.94
CA GLU A 217 -38.83 -12.50 6.66
C GLU A 217 -38.59 -11.15 7.38
N ARG A 218 -37.49 -10.49 7.13
CA ARG A 218 -37.18 -9.20 7.70
C ARG A 218 -37.01 -8.18 6.60
N ILE A 219 -38.14 -7.60 6.20
CA ILE A 219 -38.12 -6.34 5.44
C ILE A 219 -37.46 -5.31 6.35
N GLN A 220 -36.18 -5.04 6.09
CA GLN A 220 -35.49 -3.93 6.74
C GLN A 220 -36.18 -2.65 6.28
N THR A 221 -36.83 -1.95 7.20
CA THR A 221 -37.42 -0.66 6.85
C THR A 221 -36.32 0.33 6.48
N ARG A 222 -36.66 1.35 5.67
CA ARG A 222 -35.72 2.42 5.30
C ARG A 222 -35.09 3.07 6.56
N ASP A 223 -35.83 3.17 7.64
CA ASP A 223 -35.37 3.70 8.92
C ASP A 223 -34.37 2.77 9.64
N GLU A 224 -34.55 1.46 9.53
CA GLU A 224 -33.59 0.49 10.08
C GLU A 224 -32.27 0.50 9.30
N PHE A 225 -32.33 0.68 7.99
CA PHE A 225 -31.15 0.87 7.15
C PHE A 225 -30.33 2.11 7.57
N TYR A 226 -30.95 3.25 7.72
CA TYR A 226 -30.27 4.47 8.16
C TYR A 226 -29.66 4.31 9.56
N LYS A 227 -30.35 3.65 10.46
CA LYS A 227 -29.83 3.37 11.82
C LYS A 227 -28.61 2.43 11.80
N GLU A 228 -28.58 1.45 10.92
CA GLU A 228 -27.40 0.55 10.76
C GLU A 228 -26.24 1.31 10.12
N TYR A 229 -26.49 2.12 9.11
CA TYR A 229 -25.50 3.01 8.49
C TYR A 229 -24.92 3.99 9.50
N GLU A 230 -25.75 4.68 10.26
CA GLU A 230 -25.31 5.62 11.31
C GLU A 230 -24.49 4.93 12.39
N ARG A 231 -24.82 3.70 12.77
CA ARG A 231 -24.03 2.91 13.73
C ARG A 231 -22.69 2.45 13.14
N GLY A 232 -22.52 2.44 11.82
CA GLY A 232 -21.36 1.85 11.14
C GLY A 232 -21.26 0.35 11.34
N SER A 233 -22.40 -0.35 11.47
CA SER A 233 -22.42 -1.81 11.62
C SER A 233 -23.68 -2.43 11.05
N ILE A 234 -23.51 -3.50 10.28
CA ILE A 234 -24.58 -4.35 9.77
C ILE A 234 -24.45 -5.71 10.44
N GLU A 235 -25.54 -6.25 10.95
CA GLU A 235 -25.56 -7.49 11.69
C GLU A 235 -26.47 -8.53 11.03
N TYR A 236 -25.92 -9.71 10.72
CA TYR A 236 -26.65 -10.91 10.38
C TYR A 236 -26.71 -11.81 11.62
N ARG A 237 -27.79 -11.66 12.43
CA ARG A 237 -27.89 -12.26 13.77
C ARG A 237 -27.84 -13.79 13.75
N GLU A 238 -28.51 -14.42 12.81
CA GLU A 238 -28.54 -15.87 12.68
C GLU A 238 -27.18 -16.45 12.33
N LYS A 239 -26.44 -15.76 11.48
CA LYS A 239 -25.08 -16.13 11.08
C LYS A 239 -24.02 -15.67 12.10
N ARG A 240 -24.38 -14.81 13.05
CA ARG A 240 -23.43 -14.13 13.96
C ARG A 240 -22.31 -13.41 13.20
N LEU A 241 -22.66 -12.87 12.03
CA LEU A 241 -21.75 -12.13 11.13
C LEU A 241 -22.02 -10.63 11.25
N PHE A 242 -20.94 -9.87 11.33
CA PHE A 242 -20.96 -8.41 11.48
C PHE A 242 -20.08 -7.75 10.44
N MET A 243 -20.64 -6.76 9.75
CA MET A 243 -19.88 -5.86 8.86
C MET A 243 -19.70 -4.54 9.61
N MET A 244 -18.47 -4.22 10.01
CA MET A 244 -18.22 -3.14 10.98
C MET A 244 -17.24 -2.10 10.48
N SER A 245 -17.65 -0.84 10.50
CA SER A 245 -16.74 0.29 10.39
C SER A 245 -16.07 0.53 11.75
N LEU A 246 -14.74 0.56 11.76
CA LEU A 246 -13.92 0.70 12.97
C LEU A 246 -12.89 1.83 12.78
N ASN A 247 -12.58 2.55 13.85
CA ASN A 247 -11.46 3.48 13.85
C ASN A 247 -10.19 2.81 14.42
N SER A 248 -9.02 3.37 14.10
CA SER A 248 -7.73 2.90 14.61
C SER A 248 -7.61 2.95 16.14
N ASN A 249 -8.43 3.75 16.80
CA ASN A 249 -8.42 3.96 18.25
C ASN A 249 -9.31 2.99 19.02
N SER A 250 -10.05 2.12 18.35
CA SER A 250 -10.97 1.24 19.05
C SER A 250 -10.19 0.20 19.85
N SER A 251 -10.38 0.19 21.16
CA SER A 251 -9.89 -0.87 22.07
C SER A 251 -10.40 -2.25 21.69
N GLY A 252 -11.32 -2.34 20.72
CA GLY A 252 -11.90 -3.56 20.19
C GLY A 252 -11.23 -4.12 18.94
N LEU A 253 -10.07 -3.60 18.52
CA LEU A 253 -9.37 -4.17 17.37
C LEU A 253 -8.78 -5.55 17.69
N ALA A 254 -8.19 -5.72 18.87
CA ALA A 254 -7.63 -7.00 19.30
C ALA A 254 -8.70 -7.97 19.84
N GLY A 255 -8.38 -9.27 19.84
CA GLY A 255 -9.24 -10.32 20.44
C GLY A 255 -10.51 -10.66 19.65
N ARG A 256 -10.62 -10.23 18.41
CA ARG A 256 -11.74 -10.54 17.51
C ARG A 256 -11.34 -11.57 16.45
N THR A 257 -12.29 -12.39 16.05
CA THR A 257 -12.12 -13.29 14.90
C THR A 257 -12.76 -12.68 13.67
N ARG A 258 -11.95 -12.47 12.64
CA ARG A 258 -12.38 -11.82 11.41
C ARG A 258 -12.35 -12.77 10.22
N VAL A 259 -13.29 -12.57 9.30
CA VAL A 259 -13.35 -13.25 8.02
C VAL A 259 -12.67 -12.42 6.93
N GLY A 260 -12.83 -11.09 7.01
CA GLY A 260 -12.19 -10.11 6.14
C GLY A 260 -11.77 -8.86 6.90
N GLY A 261 -10.70 -8.21 6.44
CA GLY A 261 -10.21 -6.95 6.96
C GLY A 261 -9.92 -5.97 5.82
N PHE A 262 -10.44 -4.76 5.90
CA PHE A 262 -10.31 -3.71 4.89
C PHE A 262 -9.70 -2.48 5.54
N ILE A 263 -8.53 -2.07 5.09
CA ILE A 263 -7.81 -0.90 5.61
C ILE A 263 -7.72 0.14 4.50
N ASP A 264 -8.35 1.28 4.72
CA ASP A 264 -8.28 2.42 3.81
C ASP A 264 -7.25 3.43 4.29
N GLU A 265 -6.56 4.04 3.34
CA GLU A 265 -5.53 5.07 3.57
C GLU A 265 -4.44 4.63 4.57
N LEU A 266 -3.91 3.39 4.39
CA LEU A 266 -2.86 2.82 5.25
C LEU A 266 -1.63 3.74 5.39
N SER A 267 -1.28 4.49 4.35
CA SER A 267 -0.19 5.47 4.35
C SER A 267 -0.40 6.63 5.33
N ARG A 268 -1.66 6.90 5.72
CA ARG A 268 -2.02 8.04 6.61
C ARG A 268 -2.02 7.68 8.09
N PHE A 269 -1.76 6.42 8.44
CA PHE A 269 -1.58 6.03 9.83
C PHE A 269 -0.20 6.45 10.31
N ASP A 270 -0.09 6.80 11.59
CA ASP A 270 1.18 7.19 12.21
C ASP A 270 2.29 6.14 12.01
N LEU A 271 3.49 6.59 11.70
CA LEU A 271 4.68 5.75 11.64
C LEU A 271 5.33 5.54 13.01
N SER A 272 4.86 6.26 14.05
CA SER A 272 5.38 6.14 15.41
C SER A 272 5.03 4.78 16.03
N GLU A 273 5.80 4.31 17.01
CA GLU A 273 5.56 3.07 17.78
C GLU A 273 4.33 3.15 18.71
N SER A 274 3.35 3.96 18.39
CA SER A 274 2.13 4.11 19.16
C SER A 274 1.14 2.97 18.83
N LYS A 275 0.19 2.72 19.71
CA LYS A 275 -0.94 1.78 19.49
C LYS A 275 -1.83 2.16 18.29
N ARG A 276 -1.50 3.21 17.57
CA ARG A 276 -2.19 3.73 16.38
C ARG A 276 -1.33 3.66 15.13
N SER A 277 -0.14 3.11 15.24
CA SER A 277 0.79 3.04 14.12
C SER A 277 0.25 2.15 13.01
N ALA A 278 0.65 2.45 11.79
CA ALA A 278 0.31 1.63 10.63
C ALA A 278 0.73 0.16 10.81
N ASP A 279 1.87 -0.08 11.45
CA ASP A 279 2.38 -1.42 11.75
C ASP A 279 1.50 -2.18 12.74
N GLU A 280 1.10 -1.52 13.82
CA GLU A 280 0.24 -2.14 14.84
C GLU A 280 -1.13 -2.47 14.26
N VAL A 281 -1.77 -1.53 13.58
CA VAL A 281 -3.09 -1.75 12.95
C VAL A 281 -3.03 -2.89 11.93
N PHE A 282 -2.04 -2.88 11.04
CA PHE A 282 -1.83 -3.94 10.06
C PHE A 282 -1.68 -5.31 10.74
N THR A 283 -0.81 -5.39 11.75
CA THR A 283 -0.51 -6.62 12.50
C THR A 283 -1.72 -7.16 13.25
N VAL A 284 -2.46 -6.29 13.95
CA VAL A 284 -3.65 -6.70 14.71
C VAL A 284 -4.75 -7.25 13.80
N ILE A 285 -4.97 -6.62 12.64
CA ILE A 285 -5.94 -7.13 11.66
C ILE A 285 -5.44 -8.46 11.07
N ASP A 286 -4.19 -8.56 10.66
CA ASP A 286 -3.62 -9.79 10.13
C ASP A 286 -3.74 -10.96 11.12
N HIS A 287 -3.39 -10.74 12.38
CA HIS A 287 -3.53 -11.75 13.44
C HIS A 287 -5.00 -12.16 13.70
N SER A 288 -5.94 -11.23 13.57
CA SER A 288 -7.37 -11.54 13.77
C SER A 288 -7.94 -12.45 12.69
N LEU A 289 -7.29 -12.58 11.54
CA LEU A 289 -7.65 -13.46 10.43
C LEU A 289 -7.04 -14.87 10.55
N LEU A 290 -6.06 -15.09 11.44
CA LEU A 290 -5.28 -16.32 11.50
C LEU A 290 -6.12 -17.57 11.71
N THR A 291 -7.15 -17.53 12.58
CA THR A 291 -8.02 -18.67 12.86
C THR A 291 -8.76 -19.12 11.59
N VAL A 292 -9.33 -18.16 10.87
CA VAL A 292 -10.10 -18.41 9.66
C VAL A 292 -9.18 -18.88 8.52
N ARG A 293 -8.00 -18.27 8.38
CA ARG A 293 -6.97 -18.72 7.42
C ARG A 293 -6.45 -20.12 7.74
N ALA A 294 -6.30 -20.46 9.01
CA ALA A 294 -5.92 -21.82 9.42
C ALA A 294 -6.98 -22.86 9.04
N ALA A 295 -8.25 -22.55 9.27
CA ALA A 295 -9.37 -23.38 8.81
C ALA A 295 -9.38 -23.52 7.27
N ALA A 296 -9.15 -22.40 6.56
CA ALA A 296 -9.10 -22.41 5.10
C ALA A 296 -8.00 -23.34 4.56
N ARG A 297 -6.83 -23.36 5.17
CA ARG A 297 -5.75 -24.28 4.77
C ARG A 297 -6.09 -25.74 5.07
N ARG A 298 -6.63 -26.04 6.26
CA ARG A 298 -6.97 -27.42 6.66
C ARG A 298 -8.07 -28.03 5.81
N LYS A 299 -9.07 -27.23 5.45
CA LYS A 299 -10.27 -27.69 4.76
C LYS A 299 -10.26 -27.36 3.27
N TYR A 300 -9.16 -26.77 2.75
CA TYR A 300 -9.09 -26.30 1.36
C TYR A 300 -10.25 -25.36 0.97
N LEU A 301 -10.59 -24.42 1.88
CA LEU A 301 -11.68 -23.47 1.63
C LEU A 301 -11.29 -22.48 0.52
N PRO A 302 -12.30 -21.89 -0.16
CA PRO A 302 -12.08 -20.94 -1.27
C PRO A 302 -11.26 -19.70 -0.89
N ASN A 303 -10.79 -18.98 -1.90
CA ASN A 303 -9.89 -17.83 -1.75
C ASN A 303 -10.53 -16.59 -1.11
N TRP A 304 -11.85 -16.51 -0.99
CA TRP A 304 -12.51 -15.41 -0.31
C TRP A 304 -12.32 -15.41 1.22
N VAL A 305 -11.79 -16.48 1.78
CA VAL A 305 -11.67 -16.72 3.23
C VAL A 305 -10.40 -16.07 3.77
N GLY A 306 -10.57 -15.21 4.77
CA GLY A 306 -9.46 -14.64 5.53
C GLY A 306 -8.66 -13.57 4.79
N LEU A 307 -9.33 -12.78 3.95
CA LEU A 307 -8.68 -11.74 3.15
C LEU A 307 -8.39 -10.47 3.94
N MET A 308 -7.24 -9.86 3.68
CA MET A 308 -6.90 -8.51 4.10
C MET A 308 -6.65 -7.64 2.87
N ILE A 309 -7.41 -6.55 2.75
CA ILE A 309 -7.36 -5.61 1.62
C ILE A 309 -6.93 -4.25 2.15
N CYS A 310 -5.74 -3.83 1.78
CA CYS A 310 -5.19 -2.53 2.13
C CYS A 310 -5.06 -1.69 0.88
N VAL A 311 -5.72 -0.55 0.82
CA VAL A 311 -5.62 0.40 -0.30
C VAL A 311 -5.28 1.79 0.22
N SER A 312 -4.40 2.49 -0.49
CA SER A 312 -3.97 3.82 -0.07
C SER A 312 -3.48 4.65 -1.25
N SER A 313 -3.52 5.96 -1.10
CA SER A 313 -2.66 6.86 -1.87
C SER A 313 -1.38 7.10 -1.07
N PRO A 314 -0.20 7.17 -1.71
CA PRO A 314 1.05 7.32 -0.99
C PRO A 314 1.20 8.74 -0.43
N ILE A 315 1.92 8.87 0.69
CA ILE A 315 2.31 10.14 1.27
C ILE A 315 3.81 10.37 1.10
N SER A 316 4.61 9.34 1.38
CA SER A 316 6.06 9.37 1.25
C SER A 316 6.58 8.02 0.79
N GLU A 317 7.82 7.98 0.28
CA GLU A 317 8.48 6.72 -0.07
C GLU A 317 8.68 5.76 1.11
N ASN A 318 8.58 6.27 2.32
CA ASN A 318 8.80 5.52 3.56
C ASN A 318 7.50 5.20 4.31
N ASP A 319 6.35 5.57 3.79
CA ASP A 319 5.08 5.19 4.40
C ASP A 319 4.86 3.66 4.37
N LYS A 320 3.92 3.20 5.18
CA LYS A 320 3.69 1.75 5.34
C LYS A 320 3.29 1.06 4.04
N THR A 321 2.50 1.69 3.20
CA THR A 321 2.07 1.12 1.91
C THR A 321 3.28 0.94 1.00
N MET A 322 4.13 1.96 0.86
CA MET A 322 5.34 1.89 0.03
C MET A 322 6.36 0.88 0.56
N GLN A 323 6.51 0.77 1.89
CA GLN A 323 7.34 -0.27 2.51
C GLN A 323 6.83 -1.68 2.17
N LEU A 324 5.52 -1.92 2.26
CA LEU A 324 4.91 -3.20 1.91
C LEU A 324 5.06 -3.51 0.41
N LEU A 325 4.88 -2.53 -0.48
CA LEU A 325 5.14 -2.70 -1.92
C LEU A 325 6.58 -3.15 -2.19
N LYS A 326 7.57 -2.52 -1.53
CA LYS A 326 8.99 -2.85 -1.68
C LYS A 326 9.32 -4.24 -1.13
N SER A 327 8.84 -4.57 0.07
CA SER A 327 9.17 -5.80 0.78
C SER A 327 8.43 -7.04 0.26
N SER A 328 7.25 -6.87 -0.31
CA SER A 328 6.36 -7.98 -0.69
C SER A 328 6.53 -8.48 -2.12
N LYS A 329 7.44 -7.89 -2.92
CA LYS A 329 7.68 -8.28 -4.33
C LYS A 329 7.91 -9.78 -4.54
N LYS A 330 8.45 -10.49 -3.53
CA LYS A 330 8.72 -11.93 -3.57
C LYS A 330 7.74 -12.74 -2.71
N SER A 331 6.72 -12.12 -2.15
CA SER A 331 5.74 -12.81 -1.31
C SER A 331 4.92 -13.81 -2.11
N LYS A 332 4.56 -14.92 -1.47
CA LYS A 332 3.62 -15.91 -1.99
C LYS A 332 2.19 -15.68 -1.51
N THR A 333 2.02 -14.81 -0.50
CA THR A 333 0.74 -14.55 0.18
C THR A 333 0.26 -13.12 0.08
N ILE A 334 1.15 -12.19 -0.30
CA ILE A 334 0.80 -10.77 -0.46
C ILE A 334 0.87 -10.43 -1.95
N TYR A 335 -0.23 -9.95 -2.48
CA TYR A 335 -0.33 -9.36 -3.81
C TYR A 335 -0.21 -7.85 -3.71
N THR A 336 0.53 -7.23 -4.62
CA THR A 336 0.74 -5.78 -4.62
C THR A 336 0.46 -5.19 -5.99
N PHE A 337 -0.13 -4.00 -6.01
CA PHE A 337 -0.25 -3.20 -7.24
C PHE A 337 0.06 -1.73 -6.97
N HIS A 338 0.50 -1.03 -8.01
CA HIS A 338 0.87 0.38 -7.95
C HIS A 338 0.49 1.07 -9.27
N TYR A 339 -0.46 2.00 -9.24
CA TYR A 339 -0.97 2.69 -10.42
C TYR A 339 -1.27 4.16 -10.16
N GLY A 340 -1.02 5.02 -11.14
CA GLY A 340 -1.54 6.38 -11.18
C GLY A 340 -3.07 6.42 -11.37
N THR A 341 -3.66 7.58 -11.16
CA THR A 341 -5.11 7.80 -11.35
C THR A 341 -5.54 7.54 -12.78
N LEU A 342 -4.77 8.04 -13.75
CA LEU A 342 -5.08 7.89 -15.18
C LEU A 342 -5.07 6.42 -15.62
N ASP A 343 -4.17 5.61 -15.07
CA ASP A 343 -4.10 4.18 -15.38
C ASP A 343 -5.26 3.39 -14.76
N PHE A 344 -5.66 3.77 -13.56
CA PHE A 344 -6.61 2.98 -12.76
C PHE A 344 -8.06 3.42 -12.94
N ASN A 345 -8.29 4.68 -13.35
CA ASN A 345 -9.61 5.26 -13.62
C ASN A 345 -9.67 5.89 -15.02
N PRO A 346 -10.14 5.18 -16.04
CA PRO A 346 -10.20 5.68 -17.41
C PRO A 346 -11.20 6.82 -17.63
N LYS A 347 -11.99 7.19 -16.62
CA LYS A 347 -12.89 8.35 -16.68
C LYS A 347 -12.21 9.67 -16.38
N ILE A 348 -11.03 9.62 -15.79
CA ILE A 348 -10.20 10.80 -15.51
C ILE A 348 -9.20 10.94 -16.66
N THR A 349 -9.09 12.13 -17.20
CA THR A 349 -8.20 12.48 -18.30
C THR A 349 -7.06 13.39 -17.83
N GLU A 350 -6.03 13.53 -18.65
CA GLU A 350 -4.94 14.50 -18.37
C GLU A 350 -5.46 15.92 -18.24
N GLU A 351 -6.49 16.30 -19.03
CA GLU A 351 -7.11 17.63 -18.96
C GLU A 351 -7.78 17.87 -17.59
N ASP A 352 -8.41 16.85 -16.99
CA ASP A 352 -9.02 16.97 -15.67
C ASP A 352 -8.00 17.18 -14.55
N LEU A 353 -6.75 16.79 -14.76
CA LEU A 353 -5.67 16.91 -13.78
C LEU A 353 -4.71 18.08 -14.04
N LYS A 354 -4.84 18.73 -15.19
CA LYS A 354 -3.93 19.78 -15.65
C LYS A 354 -3.75 20.89 -14.64
N ASP A 355 -4.83 21.45 -14.11
CA ASP A 355 -4.76 22.56 -13.13
C ASP A 355 -4.00 22.15 -11.86
N ALA A 356 -4.12 20.90 -11.44
CA ALA A 356 -3.39 20.39 -10.28
C ALA A 356 -1.88 20.28 -10.56
N TYR A 357 -1.50 19.78 -11.74
CA TYR A 357 -0.11 19.68 -12.16
C TYR A 357 0.50 21.07 -12.43
N ASP A 358 -0.25 21.99 -13.01
CA ASP A 358 0.22 23.36 -13.25
C ASP A 358 0.39 24.14 -11.93
N THR A 359 -0.38 23.83 -10.91
CA THR A 359 -0.31 24.49 -9.59
C THR A 359 0.83 23.96 -8.74
N ASP A 360 0.97 22.64 -8.63
CA ASP A 360 1.98 21.96 -7.81
C ASP A 360 2.23 20.56 -8.37
N GLU A 361 3.16 20.46 -9.31
CA GLU A 361 3.52 19.24 -10.01
C GLU A 361 3.87 18.08 -9.05
N LEU A 362 4.61 18.37 -7.98
CA LEU A 362 5.05 17.33 -7.05
C LEU A 362 3.90 16.79 -6.20
N LYS A 363 3.04 17.67 -5.75
CA LYS A 363 1.84 17.28 -5.02
C LYS A 363 0.89 16.51 -5.94
N ALA A 364 0.72 16.97 -7.18
CA ALA A 364 -0.10 16.29 -8.17
C ALA A 364 0.47 14.90 -8.51
N GLU A 365 1.79 14.79 -8.66
CA GLU A 365 2.46 13.51 -8.92
C GLU A 365 2.34 12.54 -7.74
N ARG A 366 2.43 13.02 -6.50
CA ARG A 366 2.13 12.22 -5.31
C ARG A 366 0.67 11.80 -5.26
N ASP A 367 -0.24 12.75 -5.44
CA ASP A 367 -1.67 12.53 -5.19
C ASP A 367 -2.35 11.78 -6.34
N PHE A 368 -1.98 12.04 -7.59
CA PHE A 368 -2.59 11.44 -8.79
C PHE A 368 -1.65 10.48 -9.50
N GLY A 369 -0.37 10.79 -9.62
CA GLY A 369 0.64 9.87 -10.18
C GLY A 369 0.94 8.68 -9.28
N ALA A 370 0.58 8.78 -7.99
CA ALA A 370 0.94 7.82 -6.95
C ALA A 370 2.45 7.67 -6.74
N ASN A 371 3.23 8.67 -7.11
CA ASN A 371 4.68 8.73 -6.97
C ASN A 371 5.05 9.72 -5.86
N PRO A 372 5.20 9.24 -4.62
CA PRO A 372 5.49 10.12 -3.51
C PRO A 372 6.93 10.64 -3.55
N PRO A 373 7.19 11.85 -3.07
CA PRO A 373 8.54 12.35 -2.90
C PRO A 373 9.32 11.52 -1.87
N GLY A 374 10.65 11.58 -1.92
CA GLY A 374 11.54 10.82 -1.03
C GLY A 374 11.44 11.15 0.46
N GLY A 375 10.70 12.18 0.85
CA GLY A 375 10.40 12.58 2.22
C GLY A 375 9.03 13.24 2.33
N GLU A 376 8.44 13.29 3.53
CA GLU A 376 7.11 13.88 3.76
C GLU A 376 7.05 15.38 3.40
N ASN A 377 8.12 16.11 3.64
CA ASN A 377 8.32 17.49 3.22
C ASN A 377 9.78 17.69 2.79
N PRO A 378 10.16 17.29 1.58
CA PRO A 378 11.54 17.44 1.15
C PRO A 378 11.89 18.92 1.04
N LEU A 379 12.96 19.33 1.74
CA LEU A 379 13.49 20.69 1.66
C LEU A 379 13.93 21.04 0.23
N ILE A 380 14.39 20.03 -0.50
CA ILE A 380 14.78 20.14 -1.91
C ILE A 380 13.84 19.25 -2.71
N MET A 381 12.97 19.88 -3.46
CA MET A 381 12.06 19.21 -4.38
C MET A 381 12.84 18.70 -5.60
N ARG A 382 12.41 17.55 -6.18
CA ARG A 382 13.10 16.92 -7.33
C ARG A 382 14.59 16.71 -7.06
N TRP A 383 14.91 16.18 -5.87
CA TRP A 383 16.27 15.92 -5.41
C TRP A 383 17.14 15.24 -6.47
N ASP A 384 16.63 14.21 -7.14
CA ASP A 384 17.39 13.44 -8.13
C ASP A 384 17.82 14.31 -9.31
N ASP A 385 16.90 15.08 -9.89
CA ASP A 385 17.19 16.01 -10.99
C ASP A 385 18.17 17.11 -10.58
N TRP A 386 17.97 17.67 -9.38
CA TRP A 386 18.82 18.72 -8.85
C TRP A 386 20.19 18.21 -8.48
N PHE A 387 20.25 17.04 -7.86
CA PHE A 387 21.49 16.40 -7.45
C PHE A 387 22.33 16.05 -8.67
N GLU A 388 21.78 15.36 -9.67
CA GLU A 388 22.49 15.03 -10.90
C GLU A 388 23.00 16.28 -11.63
N LYS A 389 22.16 17.28 -11.84
CA LYS A 389 22.54 18.54 -12.49
C LYS A 389 23.58 19.33 -11.69
N SER A 390 23.53 19.26 -10.36
CA SER A 390 24.46 19.96 -9.48
C SER A 390 25.79 19.22 -9.32
N CYS A 391 25.76 17.89 -9.31
CA CYS A 391 26.96 17.05 -9.18
C CYS A 391 27.81 17.00 -10.45
N ASP A 392 27.23 17.21 -11.63
CA ASP A 392 27.99 17.32 -12.89
C ASP A 392 29.05 18.43 -12.88
N ARG A 393 28.91 19.39 -11.95
CA ARG A 393 29.88 20.47 -11.72
C ARG A 393 30.85 20.18 -10.58
N CYS A 394 30.62 19.17 -9.77
CA CYS A 394 31.49 18.80 -8.64
C CYS A 394 32.62 17.88 -9.08
N LEU A 395 33.75 18.47 -9.45
CA LEU A 395 34.91 17.69 -9.88
C LEU A 395 35.56 16.88 -8.76
N ARG A 396 35.52 17.32 -7.52
CA ARG A 396 35.99 16.58 -6.31
C ARG A 396 35.47 17.22 -5.01
N PRO A 397 35.16 16.42 -3.98
CA PRO A 397 34.86 16.96 -2.66
C PRO A 397 36.10 17.66 -2.09
N LYS A 398 35.92 18.84 -1.51
CA LYS A 398 37.03 19.62 -0.91
C LYS A 398 37.57 18.97 0.37
N GLY A 399 36.83 18.06 1.00
CA GLY A 399 37.24 17.35 2.21
C GLY A 399 37.33 15.84 2.00
N VAL A 400 38.40 15.22 2.51
CA VAL A 400 38.57 13.78 2.57
C VAL A 400 38.51 13.36 4.04
N PHE A 401 37.65 12.40 4.36
CA PHE A 401 37.36 11.97 5.72
C PHE A 401 37.51 10.45 5.85
N SER A 402 38.09 10.00 6.95
CA SER A 402 38.20 8.57 7.30
C SER A 402 37.50 8.27 8.61
N PRO A 403 36.72 7.19 8.70
CA PRO A 403 36.13 6.75 9.93
C PRO A 403 37.15 6.07 10.84
N TYR A 404 36.96 6.16 12.15
CA TYR A 404 37.71 5.39 13.14
C TYR A 404 36.82 5.04 14.34
N THR A 405 37.26 4.12 15.19
CA THR A 405 36.53 3.71 16.38
C THR A 405 37.25 4.16 17.64
N PRO A 406 36.91 5.33 18.19
CA PRO A 406 37.45 5.75 19.49
C PRO A 406 36.82 4.92 20.62
N VAL A 407 37.63 4.65 21.65
CA VAL A 407 37.22 3.93 22.87
C VAL A 407 37.43 4.88 24.06
N ASP A 408 36.45 5.01 24.93
CA ASP A 408 36.57 5.81 26.13
C ASP A 408 37.32 5.05 27.27
N SER A 409 37.53 5.76 28.37
CA SER A 409 38.24 5.19 29.55
C SER A 409 37.49 4.00 30.21
N PHE A 410 36.23 3.77 29.84
CA PHE A 410 35.39 2.68 30.35
C PHE A 410 35.26 1.53 29.34
N GLY A 411 35.97 1.62 28.19
CA GLY A 411 35.95 0.59 27.16
C GLY A 411 34.77 0.68 26.19
N LYS A 412 33.95 1.73 26.23
CA LYS A 412 32.84 1.92 25.31
C LYS A 412 33.35 2.45 23.96
N GLU A 413 32.97 1.78 22.91
CA GLU A 413 33.28 2.16 21.53
C GLU A 413 32.30 3.18 20.98
N TYR A 414 32.83 4.11 20.19
CA TYR A 414 32.09 5.14 19.50
C TYR A 414 32.43 5.13 18.00
N PHE A 415 31.66 5.88 17.21
CA PHE A 415 31.99 6.20 15.83
C PHE A 415 32.60 7.60 15.78
N GLY A 416 33.82 7.70 15.26
CA GLY A 416 34.52 8.95 15.06
C GLY A 416 34.96 9.15 13.61
N MET A 417 35.29 10.39 13.24
CA MET A 417 35.82 10.75 11.93
C MET A 417 37.06 11.61 12.05
N VAL A 418 37.97 11.44 11.11
CA VAL A 418 39.18 12.28 10.97
C VAL A 418 39.13 12.98 9.62
N LEU A 419 39.43 14.27 9.61
CA LEU A 419 39.70 15.00 8.37
C LEU A 419 41.15 14.71 7.94
N ASP A 420 41.31 13.96 6.84
CA ASP A 420 42.61 13.54 6.31
C ASP A 420 43.21 14.67 5.44
N ALA A 421 42.40 15.23 4.56
CA ALA A 421 42.81 16.32 3.69
C ALA A 421 41.65 17.29 3.46
N PHE A 422 42.02 18.54 3.23
CA PHE A 422 41.06 19.58 2.85
C PHE A 422 41.75 20.60 1.92
N THR A 423 41.09 20.92 0.82
CA THR A 423 41.49 21.95 -0.13
C THR A 423 40.46 23.07 -0.12
N GLY A 424 40.75 24.18 0.54
CA GLY A 424 39.88 25.35 0.59
C GLY A 424 40.63 26.62 0.21
N ASP A 425 39.89 27.66 -0.12
CA ASP A 425 40.41 28.98 -0.36
C ASP A 425 40.43 29.79 0.96
N THR A 426 41.59 30.33 1.32
CA THR A 426 41.74 31.15 2.52
C THR A 426 41.04 32.49 2.43
N HIS A 427 40.71 32.95 1.24
CA HIS A 427 40.03 34.23 0.97
C HIS A 427 38.50 34.10 1.01
N GLN A 428 38.00 32.87 1.05
CA GLN A 428 36.56 32.59 1.13
C GLN A 428 36.08 32.45 2.57
N LYS A 429 34.80 32.82 2.79
CA LYS A 429 34.09 32.60 4.07
C LYS A 429 33.24 31.34 3.97
N TYR A 430 33.42 30.45 4.92
CA TYR A 430 32.71 29.19 4.96
C TYR A 430 31.67 29.13 6.08
N TYR A 431 30.54 28.52 5.79
CA TYR A 431 29.42 28.29 6.68
C TYR A 431 29.21 26.81 6.85
N LEU A 432 28.97 26.37 8.09
CA LEU A 432 28.72 24.98 8.38
C LEU A 432 27.36 24.82 9.08
N SER A 433 26.69 23.72 8.79
CA SER A 433 25.49 23.32 9.48
C SER A 433 25.64 21.88 9.99
N LEU A 434 25.19 21.65 11.21
CA LEU A 434 25.28 20.35 11.87
C LEU A 434 23.91 19.95 12.39
N ASP A 435 23.56 18.70 12.14
CA ASP A 435 22.45 18.00 12.74
C ASP A 435 23.00 16.86 13.60
N ALA A 436 22.85 17.01 14.91
CA ALA A 436 23.45 16.12 15.90
C ALA A 436 22.49 14.99 16.28
N GLY A 437 22.36 13.97 15.45
CA GLY A 437 21.64 12.76 15.82
C GLY A 437 22.28 12.05 17.03
N LYS A 438 21.46 11.64 18.00
CA LYS A 438 21.88 10.94 19.21
C LYS A 438 21.25 9.55 19.28
N ASN A 439 22.03 8.53 19.71
CA ASN A 439 21.53 7.18 20.00
C ASN A 439 20.80 6.46 18.86
N GLY A 440 21.47 6.34 17.71
CA GLY A 440 20.95 5.59 16.57
C GLY A 440 20.37 6.47 15.45
N ASP A 441 20.21 7.76 15.69
CA ASP A 441 19.89 8.74 14.67
C ASP A 441 21.14 9.12 13.87
N ALA A 442 20.95 9.56 12.65
CA ALA A 442 22.05 9.97 11.81
C ALA A 442 22.62 11.33 12.26
N PHE A 443 23.94 11.44 12.25
CA PHE A 443 24.63 12.73 12.36
C PHE A 443 24.91 13.26 10.95
N ALA A 444 24.62 14.52 10.70
CA ALA A 444 24.97 15.17 9.44
C ALA A 444 25.79 16.45 9.67
N MET A 445 26.73 16.70 8.77
CA MET A 445 27.50 17.94 8.70
C MET A 445 27.64 18.39 7.26
N ALA A 446 27.28 19.62 6.97
CA ALA A 446 27.43 20.23 5.67
C ALA A 446 28.30 21.49 5.75
N MET A 447 29.10 21.74 4.74
CA MET A 447 29.88 22.96 4.59
C MET A 447 29.63 23.58 3.24
N ALA A 448 29.47 24.89 3.21
CA ALA A 448 29.24 25.65 1.99
C ALA A 448 29.95 27.02 2.02
N HIS A 449 30.17 27.59 0.84
CA HIS A 449 30.59 28.98 0.67
C HIS A 449 29.79 29.64 -0.46
N GLY A 450 29.86 30.97 -0.55
CA GLY A 450 29.20 31.72 -1.61
C GLY A 450 30.15 32.08 -2.73
N GLU A 451 29.71 31.92 -3.97
CA GLU A 451 30.47 32.37 -5.16
C GLU A 451 29.58 33.23 -6.07
N ASP A 452 30.17 34.29 -6.63
CA ASP A 452 29.57 35.04 -7.72
C ASP A 452 29.98 34.37 -9.05
N ILE A 453 29.02 33.71 -9.69
CA ILE A 453 29.24 33.03 -10.97
C ILE A 453 28.53 33.80 -12.06
N GLU A 454 29.24 34.08 -13.15
CA GLU A 454 28.68 34.69 -14.36
C GLU A 454 28.00 33.62 -15.21
N ASP A 455 26.70 33.79 -15.48
CA ASP A 455 25.96 32.87 -16.32
C ASP A 455 26.27 33.02 -17.81
N SER A 456 25.72 32.15 -18.65
CA SER A 456 25.93 32.17 -20.10
C SER A 456 25.46 33.48 -20.79
N LEU A 457 24.74 34.33 -20.06
CA LEU A 457 24.25 35.63 -20.53
C LEU A 457 25.08 36.79 -20.01
N GLY A 458 26.18 36.51 -19.29
CA GLY A 458 27.05 37.54 -18.68
C GLY A 458 26.45 38.16 -17.41
N ILE A 459 25.44 37.55 -16.82
CA ILE A 459 24.80 38.04 -15.60
C ILE A 459 25.45 37.36 -14.39
N LYS A 460 26.02 38.17 -13.48
CA LYS A 460 26.54 37.65 -12.21
C LYS A 460 25.39 37.25 -11.29
N ARG A 461 25.45 36.03 -10.85
CA ARG A 461 24.51 35.46 -9.88
C ARG A 461 25.28 34.90 -8.70
N PHE A 462 24.75 35.11 -7.52
CA PHE A 462 25.27 34.51 -6.29
C PHE A 462 24.83 33.07 -6.19
N PHE A 463 25.77 32.15 -6.02
CA PHE A 463 25.52 30.73 -5.83
C PHE A 463 26.05 30.27 -4.47
N THR A 464 25.33 29.37 -3.86
CA THR A 464 25.83 28.62 -2.70
C THR A 464 26.46 27.33 -3.20
N VAL A 465 27.77 27.21 -3.00
CA VAL A 465 28.53 26.01 -3.39
C VAL A 465 28.72 25.14 -2.17
N MET A 466 28.24 23.89 -2.26
CA MET A 466 28.43 22.89 -1.20
C MET A 466 29.83 22.28 -1.34
N ASP A 467 30.66 22.45 -0.32
CA ASP A 467 32.03 21.93 -0.31
C ASP A 467 32.11 20.47 0.07
N PHE A 468 31.31 20.06 1.03
CA PHE A 468 31.07 18.66 1.38
C PHE A 468 29.78 18.48 2.18
N ILE A 469 29.25 17.28 2.15
CA ILE A 469 28.19 16.79 3.04
C ILE A 469 28.66 15.46 3.65
N ILE A 470 28.59 15.36 4.96
CA ILE A 470 28.87 14.12 5.68
C ILE A 470 27.56 13.67 6.31
N HIS A 471 27.23 12.40 6.08
CA HIS A 471 26.09 11.75 6.72
C HIS A 471 26.58 10.45 7.37
N ILE A 472 26.42 10.37 8.67
CA ILE A 472 26.86 9.24 9.48
C ILE A 472 25.65 8.59 10.13
N LYS A 473 25.40 7.32 9.80
CA LYS A 473 24.43 6.49 10.51
C LYS A 473 25.20 5.46 11.34
N PRO A 474 25.42 5.68 12.63
CA PRO A 474 26.14 4.73 13.47
C PRO A 474 25.38 3.40 13.55
N ALA A 475 26.10 2.30 13.75
CA ALA A 475 25.49 0.99 14.03
C ALA A 475 24.65 1.08 15.32
N LYS A 476 23.59 0.25 15.43
CA LYS A 476 22.55 0.32 16.50
C LYS A 476 23.06 0.45 17.93
N GLU A 477 24.33 0.15 18.22
CA GLU A 477 24.90 0.19 19.57
C GLU A 477 26.01 1.23 19.73
N LYS A 478 26.35 1.97 18.67
CA LYS A 478 27.43 2.97 18.70
C LYS A 478 26.85 4.40 18.59
N SER A 479 27.34 5.29 19.46
CA SER A 479 27.04 6.71 19.38
C SER A 479 28.16 7.45 18.65
N VAL A 480 27.85 8.63 18.09
CA VAL A 480 28.86 9.50 17.47
C VAL A 480 29.78 10.10 18.53
N TYR A 481 31.09 10.10 18.27
CA TYR A 481 32.10 10.69 19.14
C TYR A 481 32.27 12.18 18.81
N PHE A 482 31.56 13.03 19.51
CA PHE A 482 31.52 14.47 19.22
C PHE A 482 32.89 15.17 19.35
N LYS A 483 33.82 14.67 20.19
CA LYS A 483 35.18 15.22 20.24
C LYS A 483 35.91 15.12 18.88
N SER A 484 35.63 14.11 18.08
CA SER A 484 36.21 14.02 16.74
C SER A 484 35.75 15.15 15.83
N MET A 485 34.52 15.62 16.00
CA MET A 485 33.99 16.77 15.26
C MET A 485 34.71 18.06 15.64
N ILE A 486 34.94 18.30 16.92
CA ILE A 486 35.74 19.45 17.38
C ILE A 486 37.16 19.43 16.81
N ASP A 487 37.78 18.24 16.71
CA ASP A 487 39.10 18.10 16.11
C ASP A 487 39.11 18.39 14.58
N ILE A 488 38.03 18.03 13.89
CA ILE A 488 37.81 18.42 12.49
C ILE A 488 37.74 19.95 12.37
N PHE A 489 36.94 20.61 13.22
CA PHE A 489 36.82 22.07 13.23
C PHE A 489 38.16 22.79 13.53
N LYS A 490 38.96 22.27 14.46
CA LYS A 490 40.30 22.78 14.74
C LYS A 490 41.23 22.68 13.53
N LYS A 491 41.11 21.59 12.76
CA LYS A 491 41.89 21.40 11.51
C LYS A 491 41.41 22.34 10.40
N LEU A 492 40.09 22.49 10.22
CA LEU A 492 39.49 23.39 9.24
C LEU A 492 39.89 24.86 9.53
N LYS A 493 39.72 25.32 10.77
CA LYS A 493 40.07 26.70 11.20
C LYS A 493 41.50 27.07 10.89
N LYS A 494 42.43 26.13 10.87
CA LYS A 494 43.85 26.40 10.48
C LYS A 494 44.02 26.66 8.99
N LYS A 495 43.04 26.27 8.18
CA LYS A 495 43.15 26.30 6.71
C LYS A 495 42.22 27.32 6.06
N ILE A 496 41.11 27.64 6.69
CA ILE A 496 40.04 28.47 6.13
C ILE A 496 39.43 29.39 7.19
N THR A 497 38.70 30.41 6.72
CA THR A 497 37.89 31.27 7.59
C THR A 497 36.49 30.68 7.74
N ILE A 498 36.17 30.15 8.94
CA ILE A 498 34.82 29.71 9.30
C ILE A 498 34.09 30.94 9.86
N GLU A 499 33.10 31.41 9.11
CA GLU A 499 32.30 32.59 9.52
C GLU A 499 31.26 32.23 10.58
N LYS A 500 30.59 31.12 10.37
CA LYS A 500 29.47 30.69 11.25
C LYS A 500 29.27 29.18 11.20
N VAL A 501 28.92 28.62 12.36
CA VAL A 501 28.43 27.25 12.49
C VAL A 501 27.02 27.28 13.07
N GLN A 502 26.08 26.59 12.43
CA GLN A 502 24.71 26.43 12.91
C GLN A 502 24.47 24.99 13.38
N TYR A 503 23.82 24.87 14.52
CA TYR A 503 23.38 23.59 15.09
C TYR A 503 21.86 23.53 15.21
N ASP A 504 21.29 22.32 15.09
CA ASP A 504 19.93 22.08 15.53
C ASP A 504 19.84 22.33 17.06
N HIS A 505 18.78 23.00 17.48
CA HIS A 505 18.64 23.52 18.86
C HIS A 505 18.53 22.40 19.93
N TRP A 506 18.13 21.21 19.55
CA TRP A 506 17.93 20.10 20.48
C TRP A 506 19.26 19.50 20.95
N GLN A 507 19.61 19.70 22.23
CA GLN A 507 20.75 19.08 22.94
C GLN A 507 22.16 19.47 22.46
N SER A 508 22.32 20.61 21.79
CA SER A 508 23.60 21.06 21.21
C SER A 508 24.34 22.15 22.01
N GLU A 509 23.81 22.58 23.15
CA GLU A 509 24.43 23.67 23.93
C GLU A 509 25.89 23.42 24.32
N SER A 510 26.25 22.19 24.75
CA SER A 510 27.64 21.88 25.08
C SER A 510 28.57 21.90 23.85
N GLN A 511 28.09 21.45 22.69
CA GLN A 511 28.85 21.45 21.44
C GLN A 511 29.04 22.87 20.90
N ILE A 512 28.01 23.71 21.04
CA ILE A 512 28.09 25.14 20.70
C ILE A 512 29.13 25.83 21.58
N GLN A 513 29.16 25.53 22.88
CA GLN A 513 30.16 26.08 23.82
C GLN A 513 31.56 25.60 23.45
N ASP A 514 31.77 24.31 23.19
CA ASP A 514 33.06 23.74 22.77
C ASP A 514 33.59 24.41 21.47
N LEU A 515 32.74 24.77 20.53
CA LEU A 515 33.12 25.50 19.30
C LEU A 515 33.50 26.97 19.64
N ARG A 516 32.74 27.62 20.50
CA ARG A 516 33.04 28.98 20.93
C ARG A 516 34.37 29.04 21.70
N ASP A 517 34.66 28.05 22.51
CA ASP A 517 35.93 27.95 23.27
C ASP A 517 37.16 27.82 22.35
N ILE A 518 36.99 27.23 21.19
CA ILE A 518 38.05 27.21 20.14
C ILE A 518 37.99 28.42 19.22
N GLY A 519 37.14 29.40 19.53
CA GLY A 519 37.03 30.67 18.81
C GLY A 519 36.34 30.55 17.44
N ILE A 520 35.33 29.70 17.32
CA ILE A 520 34.44 29.60 16.16
C ILE A 520 33.06 30.08 16.59
N TRP A 521 32.48 31.02 15.83
CA TRP A 521 31.12 31.48 16.10
C TRP A 521 30.11 30.34 15.80
N ALA A 522 29.40 29.90 16.84
CA ALA A 522 28.41 28.86 16.74
C ALA A 522 27.09 29.27 17.42
N GLU A 523 25.97 28.94 16.83
CA GLU A 523 24.62 29.20 17.37
C GLU A 523 23.65 28.08 17.03
N GLY A 524 22.58 27.97 17.86
CA GLY A 524 21.45 27.12 17.53
C GLY A 524 20.49 27.82 16.56
N TYR A 525 19.84 27.09 15.68
CA TYR A 525 18.71 27.58 14.89
C TYR A 525 17.42 26.92 15.37
N ASN A 526 16.29 27.66 15.28
CA ASN A 526 14.96 27.19 15.63
C ASN A 526 14.26 26.64 14.41
#